data_0052e908028c6c822b5c538b29db3690
#
_entry.id   0052e908028c6c822b5c538b29db3690
#
_cell.length_a   1.000
_cell.length_b   1.000
_cell.length_c   1.000
_cell.angle_alpha   90.00
_cell.angle_beta   90.00
_cell.angle_gamma   90.00
#
_symmetry.space_group_name_H-M   'P 1'
#
loop_
_entity.id
_entity.type
_entity.pdbx_description
1 polymer ?
#
loop_
_entity_poly.entity_id
_entity_poly.type
_entity_poly.pdbx_seq_one_letter_code
_entity_poly.pdbx_strand_id
1 'polypeptide(L)'
;MSQEGGSNDVAHSPAPATGAAVVRAADAVPMREVPVGRAAAMQVLLGPDEGAPNFVLRRFRMEQGGGIPAHTNEVEHEQYVLRGRARITIAGAVHEVGPDDTLYIPAGTPHSYEVIEGPFEFICVVPNAPDRMRLVEEGR
;
A
#
# COMPACT_ATOMS: atom_id res chain seq x y z
N MET A 1 22.46 18.32 -0.08
CA MET A 1 21.59 18.61 -0.38
C MET A 1 20.83 19.01 -0.35
N SER A 2 21.19 19.19 -0.41
CA SER A 2 20.23 19.66 -0.60
C SER A 2 19.53 19.91 -0.69
N GLN A 3 19.81 20.36 -0.93
CA GLN A 3 19.07 20.87 -1.18
C GLN A 3 18.46 21.03 -1.28
N GLU A 4 19.01 21.61 -1.56
CA GLU A 4 18.26 22.02 -1.88
C GLU A 4 17.61 21.96 -2.09
N GLY A 5 18.16 22.37 -2.24
CA GLY A 5 17.36 22.67 -2.82
C GLY A 5 16.72 22.74 -2.96
N GLY A 6 16.92 23.13 -3.17
CA GLY A 6 16.20 23.50 -3.74
C GLY A 6 15.47 23.63 -3.88
N SER A 7 15.64 24.04 -4.28
CA SER A 7 14.85 24.43 -4.62
C SER A 7 13.98 24.40 -4.96
N ASN A 8 13.90 24.46 -5.29
CA ASN A 8 12.98 24.59 -5.65
C ASN A 8 12.05 24.84 -5.42
N ASP A 9 11.80 25.32 -5.25
CA ASP A 9 10.86 25.79 -4.91
C ASP A 9 9.78 25.74 -5.07
N VAL A 10 9.41 25.51 -5.09
CA VAL A 10 8.41 25.43 -5.22
C VAL A 10 7.46 25.55 -4.48
N ALA A 11 6.94 25.62 -4.46
CA ALA A 11 6.24 26.06 -3.77
C ALA A 11 5.09 25.54 -3.49
N HIS A 12 4.62 25.02 -3.10
CA HIS A 12 3.53 24.52 -2.83
C HIS A 12 3.44 24.39 -1.51
N SER A 13 2.75 24.40 -0.93
CA SER A 13 2.52 24.36 0.23
C SER A 13 2.72 23.70 1.05
N PRO A 14 2.72 23.56 1.71
CA PRO A 14 2.98 23.03 2.55
C PRO A 14 2.58 22.54 3.57
N ALA A 15 2.98 21.82 3.86
CA ALA A 15 2.81 21.15 4.81
C ALA A 15 3.01 21.78 5.91
N PRO A 16 2.43 21.61 6.66
CA PRO A 16 2.52 22.15 7.70
C PRO A 16 3.48 21.85 8.45
N ALA A 17 3.69 22.10 8.87
CA ALA A 17 4.35 21.87 9.75
C ALA A 17 5.24 21.29 9.88
N THR A 18 5.38 21.05 9.48
CA THR A 18 6.06 20.45 9.85
C THR A 18 7.09 20.28 9.27
N GLY A 19 7.28 19.75 8.47
CA GLY A 19 8.45 19.46 7.97
C GLY A 19 9.41 18.79 8.82
N ALA A 20 9.10 18.32 9.90
CA ALA A 20 10.04 17.60 10.74
C ALA A 20 10.23 16.20 10.18
N ALA A 21 11.49 15.77 10.08
CA ALA A 21 11.79 14.41 9.64
C ALA A 21 11.33 13.41 10.71
N VAL A 22 10.89 12.24 10.24
CA VAL A 22 10.46 11.17 11.13
C VAL A 22 11.26 9.92 10.80
N VAL A 23 11.89 9.35 11.83
CA VAL A 23 12.61 8.09 11.70
C VAL A 23 12.15 7.19 12.83
N ARG A 24 11.59 6.04 12.48
CA ARG A 24 11.14 5.11 13.52
C ARG A 24 11.09 3.70 12.95
N ALA A 25 11.14 2.73 13.82
CA ALA A 25 11.06 1.34 13.40
C ALA A 25 9.63 1.00 13.01
N ALA A 26 9.48 0.12 12.03
CA ALA A 26 8.16 -0.28 11.57
C ALA A 26 7.35 -0.92 12.69
N ASP A 27 8.00 -1.69 13.57
CA ASP A 27 7.26 -2.38 14.61
C ASP A 27 6.80 -1.44 15.73
N ALA A 28 7.18 -0.17 15.68
CA ALA A 28 6.60 0.83 16.58
C ALA A 28 5.20 1.26 16.13
N VAL A 29 4.78 0.86 14.92
CA VAL A 29 3.49 1.22 14.38
C VAL A 29 2.58 -0.01 14.45
N PRO A 30 1.42 0.08 15.07
CA PRO A 30 0.57 -1.10 15.20
C PRO A 30 -0.03 -1.53 13.87
N MET A 31 -0.16 -2.84 13.71
CA MET A 31 -0.89 -3.42 12.60
C MET A 31 -2.36 -3.37 12.89
N ARG A 32 -3.18 -3.20 11.86
CA ARG A 32 -4.63 -3.20 11.97
C ARG A 32 -5.18 -4.18 10.95
N GLU A 33 -6.27 -4.84 11.31
CA GLU A 33 -6.89 -5.77 10.39
C GLU A 33 -7.45 -5.04 9.18
N VAL A 34 -7.32 -5.66 8.02
CA VAL A 34 -7.97 -5.18 6.82
C VAL A 34 -9.42 -5.68 6.88
N PRO A 35 -10.40 -4.79 6.94
CA PRO A 35 -11.78 -5.19 7.27
C PRO A 35 -12.37 -6.26 6.39
N VAL A 36 -12.07 -6.26 5.10
CA VAL A 36 -12.64 -7.24 4.17
C VAL A 36 -11.70 -8.40 3.91
N GLY A 37 -10.50 -8.36 4.50
CA GLY A 37 -9.49 -9.39 4.25
C GLY A 37 -9.65 -10.59 5.14
N ARG A 38 -8.92 -11.65 4.78
CA ARG A 38 -8.80 -12.83 5.61
C ARG A 38 -7.35 -12.88 6.07
N ALA A 39 -7.15 -12.95 7.39
CA ALA A 39 -5.82 -13.03 7.97
C ALA A 39 -4.88 -11.99 7.35
N ALA A 40 -5.40 -10.78 7.17
CA ALA A 40 -4.69 -9.70 6.49
C ALA A 40 -4.67 -8.49 7.41
N ALA A 41 -3.51 -7.88 7.54
CA ALA A 41 -3.31 -6.70 8.39
C ALA A 41 -2.45 -5.68 7.67
N MET A 42 -2.53 -4.45 8.10
CA MET A 42 -1.89 -3.34 7.45
C MET A 42 -1.44 -2.32 8.48
N GLN A 43 -0.34 -1.65 8.23
CA GLN A 43 0.10 -0.51 9.03
C GLN A 43 0.43 0.65 8.12
N VAL A 44 0.11 1.86 8.54
CA VAL A 44 0.53 3.06 7.85
C VAL A 44 1.86 3.45 8.48
N LEU A 45 2.94 3.20 7.75
CA LEU A 45 4.28 3.47 8.26
C LEU A 45 4.56 4.95 8.32
N LEU A 46 4.24 5.67 7.26
CA LEU A 46 4.41 7.11 7.17
C LEU A 46 3.28 7.67 6.31
N GLY A 47 2.68 8.73 6.76
CA GLY A 47 1.58 9.33 6.03
C GLY A 47 1.20 10.69 6.59
N PRO A 48 -0.04 11.10 6.39
CA PRO A 48 -0.46 12.45 6.81
C PRO A 48 -0.31 12.69 8.32
N ASP A 49 -0.47 11.66 9.14
CA ASP A 49 -0.33 11.84 10.60
C ASP A 49 1.10 12.23 10.97
N GLU A 50 2.07 11.92 10.13
CA GLU A 50 3.46 12.30 10.34
C GLU A 50 3.84 13.55 9.58
N GLY A 51 2.88 14.18 8.90
CA GLY A 51 3.12 15.40 8.15
C GLY A 51 3.53 15.19 6.71
N ALA A 52 3.47 13.95 6.20
CA ALA A 52 3.84 13.68 4.81
C ALA A 52 2.72 14.17 3.90
N PRO A 53 3.03 15.11 2.98
CA PRO A 53 1.94 15.75 2.23
C PRO A 53 1.50 15.02 0.97
N ASN A 54 2.35 14.20 0.38
CA ASN A 54 2.08 13.68 -0.96
C ASN A 54 1.85 12.18 -1.02
N PHE A 55 2.55 11.39 -0.22
CA PHE A 55 2.51 9.94 -0.34
C PHE A 55 2.24 9.29 1.01
N VAL A 56 1.64 8.11 0.95
CA VAL A 56 1.41 7.27 2.13
C VAL A 56 2.17 5.97 1.92
N LEU A 57 3.02 5.62 2.86
CA LEU A 57 3.80 4.39 2.82
C LEU A 57 3.16 3.40 3.77
N ARG A 58 2.71 2.26 3.24
CA ARG A 58 2.00 1.25 4.01
C ARG A 58 2.71 -0.08 3.90
N ARG A 59 2.50 -0.94 4.88
CA ARG A 59 2.98 -2.32 4.84
C ARG A 59 1.81 -3.24 5.11
N PHE A 60 1.68 -4.26 4.28
CA PHE A 60 0.65 -5.27 4.42
C PHE A 60 1.27 -6.60 4.77
N ARG A 61 0.56 -7.39 5.57
CA ARG A 61 0.97 -8.74 5.91
C ARG A 61 -0.25 -9.64 5.88
N MET A 62 -0.16 -10.75 5.15
CA MET A 62 -1.22 -11.73 5.08
C MET A 62 -0.65 -13.09 5.44
N GLU A 63 -1.33 -13.81 6.31
CA GLU A 63 -0.85 -15.11 6.76
C GLU A 63 -1.26 -16.19 5.76
N GLN A 64 -0.75 -17.38 5.97
CA GLN A 64 -1.10 -18.54 5.15
C GLN A 64 -2.62 -18.69 5.15
N GLY A 65 -3.20 -18.90 3.99
CA GLY A 65 -4.65 -19.00 3.83
C GLY A 65 -5.34 -17.65 3.75
N GLY A 66 -4.58 -16.58 3.81
CA GLY A 66 -5.14 -15.24 3.80
C GLY A 66 -5.30 -14.66 2.41
N GLY A 67 -5.86 -13.48 2.36
CA GLY A 67 -6.06 -12.77 1.11
C GLY A 67 -7.01 -11.60 1.28
N ILE A 68 -7.25 -10.92 0.18
CA ILE A 68 -8.23 -9.84 0.10
C ILE A 68 -9.07 -10.09 -1.15
N PRO A 69 -10.41 -10.11 -1.01
CA PRO A 69 -11.26 -10.37 -2.17
C PRO A 69 -11.20 -9.24 -3.19
N ALA A 70 -11.69 -9.51 -4.38
CA ALA A 70 -11.63 -8.55 -5.47
C ALA A 70 -12.30 -7.24 -5.09
N HIS A 71 -11.60 -6.15 -5.33
CA HIS A 71 -12.07 -4.82 -4.97
C HIS A 71 -11.38 -3.79 -5.86
N THR A 72 -11.92 -2.57 -5.84
CA THR A 72 -11.32 -1.42 -6.50
C THR A 72 -11.02 -0.36 -5.46
N ASN A 73 -10.02 0.45 -5.77
CA ASN A 73 -9.69 1.64 -4.99
C ASN A 73 -9.71 2.84 -5.92
N GLU A 74 -9.90 4.03 -5.37
CA GLU A 74 -9.90 5.24 -6.18
C GLU A 74 -8.50 5.77 -6.43
N VAL A 75 -7.52 5.25 -5.69
CA VAL A 75 -6.12 5.66 -5.84
C VAL A 75 -5.29 4.53 -6.42
N GLU A 76 -4.21 4.90 -7.09
CA GLU A 76 -3.28 3.91 -7.62
C GLU A 76 -2.42 3.32 -6.52
N HIS A 77 -1.85 2.15 -6.79
CA HIS A 77 -0.96 1.47 -5.84
C HIS A 77 0.35 1.12 -6.54
N GLU A 78 1.48 1.41 -5.88
CA GLU A 78 2.78 0.89 -6.26
C GLU A 78 3.26 -0.01 -5.14
N GLN A 79 3.60 -1.25 -5.45
CA GLN A 79 3.89 -2.24 -4.42
C GLN A 79 5.22 -2.93 -4.68
N TYR A 80 5.87 -3.30 -3.59
CA TYR A 80 7.15 -4.03 -3.62
C TYR A 80 7.03 -5.19 -2.63
N VAL A 81 7.17 -6.42 -3.14
CA VAL A 81 6.99 -7.61 -2.32
C VAL A 81 8.24 -7.87 -1.49
N LEU A 82 8.06 -8.04 -0.20
CA LEU A 82 9.15 -8.27 0.74
C LEU A 82 9.39 -9.75 1.00
N ARG A 83 8.33 -10.55 1.17
CA ARG A 83 8.48 -11.96 1.48
C ARG A 83 7.17 -12.70 1.17
N GLY A 84 7.32 -14.01 1.06
CA GLY A 84 6.17 -14.86 0.78
C GLY A 84 5.83 -14.87 -0.69
N ARG A 85 4.77 -15.61 -1.05
CA ARG A 85 4.32 -15.71 -2.42
C ARG A 85 2.81 -15.61 -2.44
N ALA A 86 2.28 -14.96 -3.47
CA ALA A 86 0.84 -14.78 -3.59
C ALA A 86 0.41 -14.77 -5.04
N ARG A 87 -0.86 -15.09 -5.23
CA ARG A 87 -1.51 -14.97 -6.53
C ARG A 87 -2.31 -13.68 -6.48
N ILE A 88 -1.98 -12.77 -7.38
CA ILE A 88 -2.66 -11.47 -7.46
C ILE A 88 -3.40 -11.45 -8.78
N THR A 89 -4.70 -11.24 -8.73
CA THR A 89 -5.50 -11.09 -9.94
C THR A 89 -5.75 -9.61 -10.15
N ILE A 90 -5.31 -9.07 -11.29
CA ILE A 90 -5.46 -7.66 -11.63
C ILE A 90 -6.15 -7.56 -12.97
N ALA A 91 -7.31 -6.90 -13.00
CA ALA A 91 -8.10 -6.76 -14.22
C ALA A 91 -8.34 -8.10 -14.91
N GLY A 92 -8.56 -9.14 -14.12
CA GLY A 92 -8.82 -10.48 -14.63
C GLY A 92 -7.59 -11.32 -14.97
N ALA A 93 -6.40 -10.73 -14.98
CA ALA A 93 -5.19 -11.48 -15.28
C ALA A 93 -4.54 -11.94 -13.98
N VAL A 94 -4.15 -13.20 -13.92
CA VAL A 94 -3.57 -13.79 -12.73
C VAL A 94 -2.06 -13.71 -12.79
N HIS A 95 -1.45 -13.19 -11.72
CA HIS A 95 0.00 -13.06 -11.60
C HIS A 95 0.45 -13.73 -10.33
N GLU A 96 1.54 -14.50 -10.41
CA GLU A 96 2.15 -15.06 -9.23
C GLU A 96 3.36 -14.22 -8.89
N VAL A 97 3.43 -13.73 -7.67
CA VAL A 97 4.51 -12.82 -7.28
C VAL A 97 5.22 -13.35 -6.03
N GLY A 98 6.48 -12.97 -5.89
CA GLY A 98 7.32 -13.33 -4.75
C GLY A 98 8.26 -12.20 -4.42
N PRO A 99 9.23 -12.47 -3.52
CA PRO A 99 10.14 -11.40 -3.05
C PRO A 99 10.82 -10.66 -4.19
N ASP A 100 10.86 -9.34 -4.04
CA ASP A 100 11.50 -8.41 -4.99
C ASP A 100 10.71 -8.19 -6.27
N ASP A 101 9.51 -8.75 -6.38
CA ASP A 101 8.62 -8.38 -7.48
C ASP A 101 7.93 -7.05 -7.16
N THR A 102 7.61 -6.31 -8.20
CA THR A 102 6.91 -5.04 -8.06
C THR A 102 5.61 -5.08 -8.85
N LEU A 103 4.64 -4.30 -8.36
CA LEU A 103 3.33 -4.23 -8.98
C LEU A 103 2.90 -2.77 -9.11
N TYR A 104 2.27 -2.45 -10.21
CA TYR A 104 1.55 -1.21 -10.37
C TYR A 104 0.09 -1.54 -10.63
N ILE A 105 -0.79 -1.04 -9.79
CA ILE A 105 -2.23 -1.27 -9.95
C ILE A 105 -2.86 0.10 -10.18
N PRO A 106 -3.34 0.37 -11.41
CA PRO A 106 -3.95 1.67 -11.70
C PRO A 106 -5.20 1.91 -10.86
N ALA A 107 -5.52 3.17 -10.64
CA ALA A 107 -6.74 3.55 -9.93
C ALA A 107 -7.95 2.93 -10.62
N GLY A 108 -8.88 2.44 -9.82
CA GLY A 108 -10.12 1.87 -10.34
C GLY A 108 -10.03 0.45 -10.88
N THR A 109 -8.85 -0.16 -10.83
CA THR A 109 -8.65 -1.48 -11.41
C THR A 109 -9.01 -2.56 -10.39
N PRO A 110 -9.90 -3.51 -10.74
CA PRO A 110 -10.22 -4.60 -9.82
C PRO A 110 -9.01 -5.48 -9.56
N HIS A 111 -8.79 -5.82 -8.31
CA HIS A 111 -7.68 -6.70 -7.96
C HIS A 111 -7.98 -7.47 -6.67
N SER A 112 -7.31 -8.61 -6.53
CA SER A 112 -7.48 -9.47 -5.36
C SER A 112 -6.16 -10.14 -5.03
N TYR A 113 -6.04 -10.61 -3.78
CA TYR A 113 -4.84 -11.26 -3.29
C TYR A 113 -5.21 -12.61 -2.70
N GLU A 114 -4.40 -13.62 -2.99
CA GLU A 114 -4.53 -14.94 -2.40
C GLU A 114 -3.14 -15.44 -2.06
N VAL A 115 -2.90 -15.72 -0.79
CA VAL A 115 -1.57 -16.15 -0.34
C VAL A 115 -1.32 -17.58 -0.75
N ILE A 116 -0.17 -17.83 -1.39
CA ILE A 116 0.28 -19.17 -1.73
C ILE A 116 1.22 -19.67 -0.65
N GLU A 117 2.15 -18.82 -0.23
CA GLU A 117 3.14 -19.17 0.75
C GLU A 117 3.29 -18.03 1.72
N GLY A 118 2.78 -18.19 2.92
CA GLY A 118 2.75 -17.12 3.91
C GLY A 118 3.91 -17.16 4.88
N PRO A 119 4.14 -16.07 5.59
CA PRO A 119 3.41 -14.82 5.46
C PRO A 119 3.80 -14.08 4.18
N PHE A 120 2.85 -13.41 3.58
CA PHE A 120 3.07 -12.59 2.39
C PHE A 120 3.08 -11.14 2.82
N GLU A 121 4.17 -10.42 2.54
CA GLU A 121 4.33 -9.04 2.98
C GLU A 121 4.78 -8.17 1.83
N PHE A 122 4.21 -6.98 1.76
CA PHE A 122 4.62 -6.02 0.74
C PHE A 122 4.46 -4.59 1.25
N ILE A 123 5.26 -3.72 0.65
CA ILE A 123 5.16 -2.27 0.85
C ILE A 123 4.23 -1.74 -0.23
N CYS A 124 3.36 -0.82 0.13
CA CYS A 124 2.43 -0.20 -0.81
C CYS A 124 2.48 1.30 -0.65
N VAL A 125 2.75 2.00 -1.74
CA VAL A 125 2.74 3.45 -1.77
C VAL A 125 1.48 3.90 -2.49
N VAL A 126 0.74 4.80 -1.87
CA VAL A 126 -0.45 5.40 -2.48
C VAL A 126 -0.37 6.90 -2.30
N PRO A 127 -1.06 7.67 -3.14
CA PRO A 127 -1.11 9.12 -2.92
C PRO A 127 -1.88 9.45 -1.65
N ASN A 128 -1.55 10.56 -1.05
CA ASN A 128 -2.27 11.05 0.11
C ASN A 128 -3.52 11.77 -0.40
N ALA A 129 -4.54 11.00 -0.73
CA ALA A 129 -5.78 11.49 -1.31
C ALA A 129 -6.93 10.62 -0.80
N PRO A 130 -8.15 11.13 -0.85
CA PRO A 130 -9.29 10.30 -0.44
C PRO A 130 -9.35 9.04 -1.27
N ASP A 131 -9.72 7.96 -0.62
CA ASP A 131 -9.84 6.67 -1.28
C ASP A 131 -11.14 6.02 -0.83
N ARG A 132 -11.72 5.22 -1.72
CA ARG A 132 -12.88 4.43 -1.40
C ARG A 132 -12.70 3.05 -1.98
N MET A 133 -12.78 2.04 -1.11
CA MET A 133 -12.71 0.66 -1.53
C MET A 133 -14.11 0.18 -1.85
N ARG A 134 -14.28 -0.49 -2.98
CA ARG A 134 -15.54 -1.11 -3.34
C ARG A 134 -15.30 -2.57 -3.69
N LEU A 135 -16.06 -3.45 -3.09
CA LEU A 135 -15.96 -4.86 -3.43
C LEU A 135 -16.54 -5.11 -4.81
N VAL A 136 -15.91 -6.01 -5.53
CA VAL A 136 -16.37 -6.43 -6.86
C VAL A 136 -17.06 -7.76 -6.69
N GLU A 137 -18.28 -7.88 -7.25
CA GLU A 137 -18.99 -9.12 -7.16
C GLU A 137 -18.35 -10.16 -8.05
N GLU A 138 -18.03 -11.29 -7.45
CA GLU A 138 -17.39 -12.36 -8.18
C GLU A 138 -18.43 -13.14 -8.98
N GLY A 139 -17.99 -13.77 -10.05
CA GLY A 139 -18.85 -14.64 -10.81
C GLY A 139 -19.81 -13.92 -11.73
N ARG A 140 -19.59 -12.66 -11.99
CA ARG A 140 -20.49 -11.90 -12.87
C ARG A 140 -19.91 -11.66 -14.21
#